data_bac59ef508f4ec5ada3445fbf50f9d12
#
_entry.id   bac59ef508f4ec5ada3445fbf50f9d12
#
_cell.length_a   1.000
_cell.length_b   1.000
_cell.length_c   1.000
_cell.angle_alpha   90.00
_cell.angle_beta   90.00
_cell.angle_gamma   90.00
#
_symmetry.space_group_name_H-M   'P 1'
#
loop_
_entity.id
_entity.type
_entity.pdbx_description
1 polymer ?
#
loop_
_entity_poly.entity_id
_entity_poly.type
_entity_poly.pdbx_seq_one_letter_code
_entity_poly.pdbx_strand_id
1 'polypeptide(L)'
;MNNFDLLKEICRKACHERSACEHGFKALMNTETIPQIMQVWKDNWDDVFRSRYADIIVTWMARFDQSMMDEMRKGGVYVNEDRDDGYVIVSNPKRPISVGGTARAYLFTAAEVTATDNAQVYCRTSGVKVTLRGHSYCHSEARDAVVTVYNFAHA
;
A
#
# COMPACT_ATOMS: atom_id res chain seq x y z
N MET A 1 -15.60 19.79 -1.25
CA MET A 1 -15.59 18.32 -1.00
C MET A 1 -14.57 18.05 0.08
N ASN A 2 -14.95 17.39 1.16
CA ASN A 2 -14.02 17.02 2.23
C ASN A 2 -13.18 15.79 1.83
N ASN A 3 -12.18 15.48 2.63
CA ASN A 3 -11.25 14.35 2.34
C ASN A 3 -11.97 13.01 2.23
N PHE A 4 -12.96 12.77 3.09
CA PHE A 4 -13.73 11.52 3.04
C PHE A 4 -14.50 11.39 1.72
N ASP A 5 -15.23 12.42 1.34
CA ASP A 5 -16.02 12.41 0.10
C ASP A 5 -15.10 12.26 -1.13
N LEU A 6 -13.96 12.94 -1.12
CA LEU A 6 -12.97 12.84 -2.19
C LEU A 6 -12.45 11.40 -2.31
N LEU A 7 -12.00 10.82 -1.22
CA LEU A 7 -11.45 9.46 -1.23
C LEU A 7 -12.51 8.43 -1.62
N LYS A 8 -13.71 8.56 -1.08
CA LYS A 8 -14.82 7.64 -1.39
C LYS A 8 -15.17 7.71 -2.88
N GLU A 9 -15.19 8.89 -3.46
CA GLU A 9 -15.46 9.07 -4.89
C GLU A 9 -14.36 8.47 -5.77
N ILE A 10 -13.09 8.65 -5.40
CA ILE A 10 -11.95 8.03 -6.10
C ILE A 10 -12.09 6.51 -6.07
N CYS A 11 -12.37 5.94 -4.92
CA CYS A 11 -12.55 4.49 -4.76
C CYS A 11 -13.75 3.99 -5.56
N ARG A 12 -14.86 4.72 -5.55
CA ARG A 12 -16.05 4.37 -6.32
C ARG A 12 -15.75 4.31 -7.81
N LYS A 13 -15.06 5.30 -8.35
CA LYS A 13 -14.65 5.33 -9.75
C LYS A 13 -13.70 4.17 -10.07
N ALA A 14 -12.75 3.89 -9.21
CA ALA A 14 -11.82 2.78 -9.40
C ALA A 14 -12.56 1.44 -9.44
N CYS A 15 -13.53 1.22 -8.55
CA CYS A 15 -14.38 0.03 -8.57
C CYS A 15 -15.13 -0.12 -9.90
N HIS A 16 -15.69 0.97 -10.38
CA HIS A 16 -16.49 1.00 -11.62
C HIS A 16 -15.64 0.67 -12.85
N GLU A 17 -14.47 1.32 -12.97
CA GLU A 17 -13.59 1.17 -14.12
C GLU A 17 -12.89 -0.19 -14.17
N ARG A 18 -12.71 -0.85 -13.02
CA ARG A 18 -11.93 -2.09 -12.91
C ARG A 18 -12.76 -3.30 -12.51
N SER A 19 -14.08 -3.20 -12.58
CA SER A 19 -15.00 -4.31 -12.28
C SER A 19 -14.72 -4.97 -10.93
N ALA A 20 -14.57 -4.17 -9.88
CA ALA A 20 -14.35 -4.66 -8.54
C ALA A 20 -15.47 -5.59 -8.07
N CYS A 21 -15.18 -6.49 -7.13
CA CYS A 21 -16.19 -7.41 -6.63
C CYS A 21 -17.34 -6.66 -5.94
N GLU A 22 -18.54 -7.21 -6.08
CA GLU A 22 -19.76 -6.61 -5.51
C GLU A 22 -19.69 -6.47 -3.99
N HIS A 23 -19.11 -7.45 -3.31
CA HIS A 23 -18.95 -7.43 -1.86
C HIS A 23 -18.05 -6.25 -1.38
N GLY A 24 -16.91 -6.08 -2.00
CA GLY A 24 -16.01 -4.97 -1.69
C GLY A 24 -16.62 -3.62 -2.02
N PHE A 25 -17.35 -3.51 -3.12
CA PHE A 25 -18.06 -2.28 -3.48
C PHE A 25 -19.15 -1.92 -2.46
N LYS A 26 -19.95 -2.88 -2.03
CA LYS A 26 -20.97 -2.66 -0.99
C LYS A 26 -20.35 -2.23 0.33
N ALA A 27 -19.28 -2.88 0.75
CA ALA A 27 -18.54 -2.50 1.95
C ALA A 27 -18.05 -1.06 1.87
N LEU A 28 -17.48 -0.66 0.72
CA LEU A 28 -17.02 0.71 0.48
C LEU A 28 -18.18 1.71 0.57
N MET A 29 -19.32 1.41 -0.03
CA MET A 29 -20.47 2.33 -0.04
C MET A 29 -21.06 2.54 1.37
N ASN A 30 -20.90 1.59 2.26
CA ASN A 30 -21.38 1.66 3.64
C ASN A 30 -20.42 2.42 4.58
N THR A 31 -19.26 2.88 4.10
CA THR A 31 -18.32 3.65 4.93
C THR A 31 -18.80 5.08 5.13
N GLU A 32 -18.44 5.62 6.30
CA GLU A 32 -18.76 7.00 6.69
C GLU A 32 -17.52 7.82 7.07
N THR A 33 -16.38 7.15 7.24
CA THR A 33 -15.11 7.78 7.64
C THR A 33 -13.94 7.21 6.83
N ILE A 34 -12.83 7.96 6.77
CA ILE A 34 -11.60 7.49 6.11
C ILE A 34 -11.03 6.23 6.80
N PRO A 35 -10.94 6.15 8.14
CA PRO A 35 -10.52 4.91 8.77
C PRO A 35 -11.38 3.68 8.39
N GLN A 36 -12.67 3.86 8.17
CA GLN A 36 -13.53 2.78 7.68
C GLN A 36 -13.19 2.39 6.24
N ILE A 37 -12.89 3.34 5.36
CA ILE A 37 -12.39 3.04 4.01
C ILE A 37 -11.09 2.25 4.10
N MET A 38 -10.19 2.64 4.99
CA MET A 38 -8.93 1.92 5.21
C MET A 38 -9.17 0.49 5.70
N GLN A 39 -10.18 0.26 6.51
CA GLN A 39 -10.54 -1.10 6.93
C GLN A 39 -11.02 -1.93 5.73
N VAL A 40 -11.82 -1.36 4.85
CA VAL A 40 -12.24 -2.04 3.60
C VAL A 40 -11.02 -2.39 2.75
N TRP A 41 -10.06 -1.48 2.62
CA TRP A 41 -8.82 -1.75 1.89
C TRP A 41 -8.02 -2.90 2.53
N LYS A 42 -7.87 -2.90 3.84
CA LYS A 42 -7.13 -3.95 4.56
C LYS A 42 -7.80 -5.31 4.43
N ASP A 43 -9.12 -5.36 4.52
CA ASP A 43 -9.89 -6.60 4.39
C ASP A 43 -9.85 -7.18 2.97
N ASN A 44 -9.60 -6.32 1.96
CA ASN A 44 -9.53 -6.69 0.55
C ASN A 44 -8.17 -6.33 -0.06
N TRP A 45 -7.10 -6.35 0.74
CA TRP A 45 -5.81 -5.80 0.37
C TRP A 45 -5.25 -6.34 -0.95
N ASP A 46 -5.31 -7.64 -1.15
CA ASP A 46 -4.83 -8.26 -2.37
C ASP A 46 -5.64 -7.79 -3.59
N ASP A 47 -6.95 -7.71 -3.48
CA ASP A 47 -7.80 -7.22 -4.57
C ASP A 47 -7.57 -5.74 -4.86
N VAL A 48 -7.37 -4.93 -3.82
CA VAL A 48 -7.14 -3.50 -3.96
C VAL A 48 -5.76 -3.20 -4.53
N PHE A 49 -4.72 -3.81 -3.99
CA PHE A 49 -3.34 -3.41 -4.29
C PHE A 49 -2.58 -4.35 -5.22
N ARG A 50 -3.07 -5.55 -5.49
CA ARG A 50 -2.49 -6.46 -6.47
C ARG A 50 -3.17 -6.41 -7.84
N SER A 51 -4.21 -5.62 -7.98
CA SER A 51 -4.94 -5.43 -9.22
C SER A 51 -4.69 -4.05 -9.82
N ARG A 52 -5.16 -3.83 -11.04
CA ARG A 52 -5.11 -2.52 -11.69
C ARG A 52 -5.96 -1.45 -11.00
N TYR A 53 -6.81 -1.84 -10.08
CA TYR A 53 -7.55 -0.93 -9.21
C TYR A 53 -6.59 0.04 -8.49
N ALA A 54 -5.47 -0.48 -8.00
CA ALA A 54 -4.45 0.34 -7.33
C ALA A 54 -3.87 1.44 -8.21
N ASP A 55 -3.76 1.21 -9.51
CA ASP A 55 -3.17 2.20 -10.42
C ASP A 55 -3.95 3.52 -10.41
N ILE A 56 -5.27 3.43 -10.29
CA ILE A 56 -6.13 4.61 -10.21
C ILE A 56 -5.93 5.32 -8.87
N ILE A 57 -5.94 4.56 -7.77
CA ILE A 57 -5.74 5.12 -6.43
C ILE A 57 -4.38 5.81 -6.33
N VAL A 58 -3.31 5.15 -6.76
CA VAL A 58 -1.94 5.70 -6.71
C VAL A 58 -1.81 6.98 -7.53
N THR A 59 -2.46 7.06 -8.68
CA THR A 59 -2.47 8.27 -9.49
C THR A 59 -3.05 9.47 -8.72
N TRP A 60 -4.07 9.23 -7.91
CA TRP A 60 -4.70 10.28 -7.10
C TRP A 60 -3.92 10.58 -5.82
N MET A 61 -3.17 9.61 -5.30
CA MET A 61 -2.38 9.80 -4.06
C MET A 61 -1.38 10.95 -4.14
N ALA A 62 -0.88 11.26 -5.33
CA ALA A 62 0.00 12.41 -5.53
C ALA A 62 -0.65 13.75 -5.16
N ARG A 63 -1.97 13.77 -5.04
CA ARG A 63 -2.76 14.96 -4.67
C ARG A 63 -3.21 14.95 -3.22
N PHE A 64 -2.89 13.91 -2.47
CA PHE A 64 -3.29 13.81 -1.06
C PHE A 64 -2.43 14.76 -0.23
N ASP A 65 -3.09 15.56 0.59
CA ASP A 65 -2.42 16.42 1.55
C ASP A 65 -2.11 15.67 2.86
N GLN A 66 -1.44 16.34 3.78
CA GLN A 66 -1.07 15.73 5.06
C GLN A 66 -2.32 15.37 5.88
N SER A 67 -3.37 16.16 5.79
CA SER A 67 -4.64 15.87 6.49
C SER A 67 -5.26 14.54 6.03
N MET A 68 -5.26 14.28 4.73
CA MET A 68 -5.71 13.00 4.18
C MET A 68 -4.87 11.84 4.71
N MET A 69 -3.55 11.99 4.65
CA MET A 69 -2.63 10.94 5.10
C MET A 69 -2.75 10.69 6.62
N ASP A 70 -2.99 11.72 7.41
CA ASP A 70 -3.22 11.56 8.85
C ASP A 70 -4.49 10.77 9.14
N GLU A 71 -5.56 10.99 8.38
CA GLU A 71 -6.79 10.21 8.51
C GLU A 71 -6.60 8.75 8.09
N MET A 72 -5.82 8.50 7.04
CA MET A 72 -5.46 7.14 6.62
C MET A 72 -4.68 6.41 7.71
N ARG A 73 -3.75 7.11 8.38
CA ARG A 73 -2.95 6.55 9.49
C ARG A 73 -3.83 6.07 10.65
N LYS A 74 -4.91 6.79 10.96
CA LYS A 74 -5.88 6.35 11.99
C LYS A 74 -6.52 5.01 11.64
N GLY A 75 -6.60 4.68 10.37
CA GLY A 75 -7.08 3.39 9.87
C GLY A 75 -5.99 2.32 9.68
N GLY A 76 -4.75 2.61 10.05
CA GLY A 76 -3.63 1.67 9.95
C GLY A 76 -3.03 1.52 8.56
N VAL A 77 -3.24 2.50 7.68
CA VAL A 77 -2.61 2.58 6.36
C VAL A 77 -1.73 3.82 6.31
N TYR A 78 -0.44 3.60 6.02
CA TYR A 78 0.60 4.62 6.07
C TYR A 78 1.17 4.84 4.67
N VAL A 79 1.55 6.07 4.37
CA VAL A 79 2.13 6.43 3.08
C VAL A 79 3.57 6.89 3.28
N ASN A 80 4.52 6.17 2.68
CA ASN A 80 5.95 6.51 2.70
C ASN A 80 6.52 6.72 4.12
N GLU A 81 6.11 5.88 5.07
CA GLU A 81 6.58 5.92 6.45
C GLU A 81 7.33 4.65 6.84
N ASP A 82 8.30 4.79 7.74
CA ASP A 82 8.93 3.66 8.42
C ASP A 82 7.97 3.11 9.48
N ARG A 83 7.68 1.81 9.41
CA ARG A 83 6.71 1.20 10.34
C ARG A 83 7.14 -0.20 10.76
N ASP A 84 6.72 -0.58 11.96
CA ASP A 84 6.87 -1.94 12.50
C ASP A 84 5.56 -2.72 12.48
N ASP A 85 4.47 -2.09 12.06
CA ASP A 85 3.15 -2.71 11.93
C ASP A 85 2.33 -2.02 10.83
N GLY A 86 1.17 -2.58 10.54
CA GLY A 86 0.22 -2.00 9.61
C GLY A 86 0.59 -2.19 8.15
N TYR A 87 -0.08 -1.42 7.31
CA TYR A 87 0.07 -1.47 5.86
C TYR A 87 0.71 -0.19 5.37
N VAL A 88 1.81 -0.31 4.63
CA VAL A 88 2.58 0.83 4.13
C VAL A 88 2.47 0.87 2.61
N ILE A 89 1.99 1.98 2.11
CA ILE A 89 1.98 2.26 0.67
C ILE A 89 3.23 3.09 0.35
N VAL A 90 4.04 2.60 -0.58
CA VAL A 90 5.24 3.31 -1.03
C VAL A 90 5.00 3.82 -2.44
N SER A 91 4.88 5.14 -2.58
CA SER A 91 4.59 5.82 -3.83
C SER A 91 5.39 7.12 -3.89
N ASN A 92 6.33 7.21 -4.82
CA ASN A 92 7.23 8.35 -4.99
C ASN A 92 7.86 8.83 -3.66
N PRO A 93 8.49 7.94 -2.88
CA PRO A 93 9.09 8.33 -1.62
C PRO A 93 10.29 9.26 -1.86
N LYS A 94 10.48 10.23 -0.96
CA LYS A 94 11.62 11.16 -1.04
C LYS A 94 12.90 10.62 -0.39
N ARG A 95 12.81 9.46 0.27
CA ARG A 95 13.90 8.80 0.97
C ARG A 95 13.69 7.30 0.98
N PRO A 96 14.71 6.49 1.29
CA PRO A 96 14.52 5.06 1.54
C PRO A 96 13.56 4.83 2.71
N ILE A 97 12.78 3.76 2.61
CA ILE A 97 11.78 3.36 3.60
C ILE A 97 12.25 2.10 4.32
N SER A 98 12.05 2.05 5.62
CA SER A 98 12.36 0.89 6.46
C SER A 98 11.10 0.33 7.10
N VAL A 99 10.87 -0.96 6.94
CA VAL A 99 9.74 -1.66 7.54
C VAL A 99 10.24 -2.84 8.37
N GLY A 100 9.60 -3.08 9.50
CA GLY A 100 9.98 -4.16 10.41
C GLY A 100 8.76 -4.81 11.04
N GLY A 101 8.97 -5.53 12.15
CA GLY A 101 7.90 -6.17 12.89
C GLY A 101 6.99 -7.02 12.01
N THR A 102 5.72 -6.65 11.94
CA THR A 102 4.69 -7.31 11.12
C THR A 102 4.18 -6.41 9.99
N ALA A 103 4.88 -5.32 9.67
CA ALA A 103 4.46 -4.39 8.63
C ALA A 103 4.39 -5.06 7.26
N ARG A 104 3.47 -4.59 6.44
CA ARG A 104 3.33 -5.01 5.04
C ARG A 104 3.48 -3.78 4.15
N ALA A 105 4.50 -3.80 3.29
CA ALA A 105 4.78 -2.69 2.38
C ALA A 105 4.44 -3.06 0.94
N TYR A 106 3.75 -2.15 0.26
CA TYR A 106 3.41 -2.28 -1.16
C TYR A 106 4.07 -1.15 -1.93
N LEU A 107 4.95 -1.52 -2.87
CA LEU A 107 5.75 -0.59 -3.66
C LEU A 107 5.11 -0.40 -5.03
N PHE A 108 4.57 0.79 -5.27
CA PHE A 108 3.89 1.14 -6.52
C PHE A 108 4.75 1.94 -7.48
N THR A 109 5.84 2.52 -6.99
CA THR A 109 6.81 3.26 -7.80
C THR A 109 8.23 2.83 -7.44
N ALA A 110 9.22 3.29 -8.20
CA ALA A 110 10.63 3.06 -7.89
C ALA A 110 10.94 3.52 -6.46
N ALA A 111 11.63 2.68 -5.71
CA ALA A 111 11.93 2.94 -4.29
C ALA A 111 13.05 2.05 -3.77
N GLU A 112 13.67 2.46 -2.67
CA GLU A 112 14.56 1.62 -1.87
C GLU A 112 13.87 1.29 -0.55
N VAL A 113 13.78 0.00 -0.23
CA VAL A 113 13.13 -0.47 0.99
C VAL A 113 14.02 -1.48 1.70
N THR A 114 14.18 -1.31 3.00
CA THR A 114 14.79 -2.31 3.88
C THR A 114 13.70 -2.93 4.75
N ALA A 115 13.60 -4.24 4.75
CA ALA A 115 12.66 -5.00 5.56
C ALA A 115 13.41 -5.86 6.56
N THR A 116 12.91 -5.88 7.79
CA THR A 116 13.47 -6.65 8.90
C THR A 116 12.39 -7.46 9.61
N ASP A 117 12.77 -8.27 10.57
CA ASP A 117 11.84 -9.08 11.38
C ASP A 117 10.95 -9.97 10.50
N ASN A 118 9.64 -9.85 10.63
CA ASN A 118 8.65 -10.59 9.84
C ASN A 118 7.93 -9.70 8.82
N ALA A 119 8.51 -8.57 8.46
CA ALA A 119 7.91 -7.66 7.48
C ALA A 119 7.77 -8.33 6.10
N GLN A 120 6.74 -7.93 5.38
CA GLN A 120 6.47 -8.41 4.03
C GLN A 120 6.53 -7.25 3.05
N VAL A 121 7.18 -7.45 1.91
CA VAL A 121 7.29 -6.45 0.85
C VAL A 121 6.72 -7.01 -0.44
N TYR A 122 5.92 -6.22 -1.11
CA TYR A 122 5.32 -6.56 -2.39
C TYR A 122 5.66 -5.50 -3.43
N CYS A 123 6.22 -5.91 -4.57
CA CYS A 123 6.66 -5.01 -5.64
C CYS A 123 5.92 -5.30 -6.94
N ARG A 124 5.38 -4.27 -7.59
CA ARG A 124 4.71 -4.40 -8.89
C ARG A 124 5.44 -3.67 -10.00
N THR A 125 6.37 -2.82 -9.69
CA THR A 125 6.95 -1.87 -10.65
C THR A 125 8.46 -2.00 -10.76
N SER A 126 9.00 -1.45 -11.84
CA SER A 126 10.43 -1.38 -12.10
C SER A 126 11.14 -0.39 -11.15
N GLY A 127 12.45 -0.53 -11.04
CA GLY A 127 13.30 0.42 -10.32
C GLY A 127 13.25 0.29 -8.80
N VAL A 128 12.81 -0.87 -8.28
CA VAL A 128 12.81 -1.12 -6.85
C VAL A 128 14.09 -1.82 -6.42
N LYS A 129 14.59 -1.44 -5.24
CA LYS A 129 15.71 -2.11 -4.54
C LYS A 129 15.22 -2.47 -3.15
N VAL A 130 15.25 -3.76 -2.83
CA VAL A 130 14.78 -4.28 -1.56
C VAL A 130 15.89 -5.03 -0.86
N THR A 131 16.14 -4.68 0.40
CA THR A 131 17.06 -5.40 1.28
C THR A 131 16.24 -6.13 2.34
N LEU A 132 16.39 -7.45 2.41
CA LEU A 132 15.67 -8.30 3.35
C LEU A 132 16.62 -8.81 4.43
N ARG A 133 16.20 -8.68 5.69
CA ARG A 133 16.91 -9.18 6.87
C ARG A 133 15.96 -9.92 7.80
N GLY A 134 16.51 -10.74 8.68
CA GLY A 134 15.71 -11.53 9.62
C GLY A 134 14.83 -12.55 8.89
N HIS A 135 13.54 -12.57 9.19
CA HIS A 135 12.55 -13.43 8.55
C HIS A 135 11.65 -12.67 7.58
N SER A 136 12.11 -11.51 7.10
CA SER A 136 11.36 -10.72 6.14
C SER A 136 11.21 -11.42 4.79
N TYR A 137 10.22 -10.99 4.03
CA TYR A 137 9.85 -11.63 2.77
C TYR A 137 9.58 -10.58 1.70
N CYS A 138 9.94 -10.89 0.45
CA CYS A 138 9.59 -10.05 -0.70
C CYS A 138 8.98 -10.90 -1.81
N HIS A 139 7.82 -10.46 -2.29
CA HIS A 139 7.24 -10.94 -3.54
C HIS A 139 7.34 -9.83 -4.58
N SER A 140 7.94 -10.14 -5.73
CA SER A 140 8.06 -9.17 -6.83
C SER A 140 7.45 -9.70 -8.11
N GLU A 141 6.59 -8.90 -8.73
CA GLU A 141 6.11 -9.12 -10.09
C GLU A 141 7.00 -8.40 -11.12
N ALA A 142 7.88 -7.52 -10.68
CA ALA A 142 8.82 -6.81 -11.55
C ALA A 142 10.07 -7.67 -11.80
N ARG A 143 10.42 -7.87 -13.08
CA ARG A 143 11.57 -8.70 -13.46
C ARG A 143 12.92 -8.08 -13.12
N ASP A 144 12.99 -6.76 -13.05
CA ASP A 144 14.21 -5.99 -12.79
C ASP A 144 14.35 -5.55 -11.34
N ALA A 145 13.50 -6.06 -10.43
CA ALA A 145 13.64 -5.79 -9.02
C ALA A 145 14.97 -6.34 -8.49
N VAL A 146 15.74 -5.50 -7.79
CA VAL A 146 16.97 -5.91 -7.14
C VAL A 146 16.65 -6.25 -5.68
N VAL A 147 16.71 -7.54 -5.35
CA VAL A 147 16.42 -8.03 -4.01
C VAL A 147 17.69 -8.64 -3.40
N THR A 148 18.18 -8.04 -2.31
CA THR A 148 19.33 -8.53 -1.55
C THR A 148 18.83 -9.21 -0.29
N VAL A 149 19.24 -10.45 -0.05
CA VAL A 149 18.75 -11.29 1.05
C VAL A 149 19.87 -11.56 2.04
N TYR A 150 19.62 -11.33 3.32
CA TYR A 150 20.52 -11.62 4.42
C TYR A 150 19.85 -12.52 5.46
N ASN A 151 20.64 -13.41 6.07
CA ASN A 151 20.19 -14.32 7.13
C ASN A 151 19.03 -15.22 6.67
N PHE A 152 17.92 -15.25 7.41
CA PHE A 152 16.77 -16.12 7.16
C PHE A 152 15.68 -15.48 6.29
N ALA A 153 15.97 -14.36 5.64
CA ALA A 153 15.00 -13.69 4.78
C ALA A 153 14.71 -14.49 3.51
N HIS A 154 13.57 -14.23 2.88
CA HIS A 154 13.11 -14.91 1.68
C HIS A 154 12.70 -13.89 0.59
N ALA A 155 13.00 -14.25 -0.61
CA ALA A 155 12.58 -13.49 -1.78
C ALA A 155 11.53 -14.27 -2.59
#